data_a9764e0babf2f7de498ef6eff35a71e5
#
_entry.id   a9764e0babf2f7de498ef6eff35a71e5
#
_cell.length_a   1.000
_cell.length_b   1.000
_cell.length_c   1.000
_cell.angle_alpha   90.00
_cell.angle_beta   90.00
_cell.angle_gamma   90.00
#
_symmetry.space_group_name_H-M   'P 1'
#
loop_
_entity.id
_entity.type
_entity.pdbx_description
1 polymer ?
#
loop_
_entity_poly.entity_id
_entity_poly.type
_entity_poly.pdbx_seq_one_letter_code
_entity_poly.pdbx_strand_id
1 'polypeptide(L)'
;YADYMETAIYNALMASLKADASQIAKYSPLEGWRHEGEEQCGMHINCCNANGPRAFAMIPQFAYQVQDDCVRVNFYAPSEAELVLPDKKPVRLKQTTDYPRTDQIEIEVDPAKETAFTIALRIPAWSKIAVVSVNGQPQDGVLQGAYLPVNRKWKKGDRITVKLDLRAR
;
A
#
# COMPACT_ATOMS: atom_id res chain seq x y z
N TYR A 1 7.74 -2.57 9.31
CA TYR A 1 8.33 -2.78 7.97
C TYR A 1 7.54 -2.05 6.87
N ALA A 2 6.18 -2.06 6.88
CA ALA A 2 5.38 -1.46 5.81
C ALA A 2 5.65 0.05 5.63
N ASP A 3 5.90 0.81 6.69
CA ASP A 3 6.27 2.23 6.62
C ASP A 3 7.61 2.43 5.90
N TYR A 4 8.61 1.59 6.19
CA TYR A 4 9.90 1.64 5.49
C TYR A 4 9.76 1.29 4.01
N MET A 5 8.94 0.28 3.70
CA MET A 5 8.66 -0.10 2.31
C MET A 5 7.95 1.02 1.57
N GLU A 6 6.94 1.64 2.15
CA GLU A 6 6.24 2.78 1.56
C GLU A 6 7.19 3.96 1.29
N THR A 7 8.04 4.30 2.26
CA THR A 7 9.07 5.33 2.10
C THR A 7 10.03 4.98 0.97
N ALA A 8 10.50 3.74 0.89
CA ALA A 8 11.39 3.30 -0.17
C ALA A 8 10.70 3.33 -1.56
N ILE A 9 9.43 2.94 -1.62
CA ILE A 9 8.64 2.97 -2.88
C ILE A 9 8.52 4.39 -3.39
N TYR A 10 8.01 5.33 -2.55
CA TYR A 10 7.73 6.69 -3.01
C TYR A 10 8.99 7.55 -3.18
N ASN A 11 9.97 7.44 -2.27
CA ASN A 11 11.13 8.34 -2.27
C ASN A 11 12.35 7.79 -3.02
N ALA A 12 12.51 6.48 -3.13
CA ALA A 12 13.65 5.89 -3.82
C ALA A 12 13.25 5.26 -5.16
N LEU A 13 12.31 4.32 -5.14
CA LEU A 13 11.96 3.55 -6.32
C LEU A 13 11.21 4.41 -7.37
N MET A 14 10.12 5.07 -6.99
CA MET A 14 9.37 5.92 -7.92
C MET A 14 10.17 7.14 -8.35
N ALA A 15 10.93 7.75 -7.44
CA ALA A 15 11.79 8.89 -7.77
C ALA A 15 13.00 8.52 -8.65
N SER A 16 13.29 7.24 -8.84
CA SER A 16 14.32 6.79 -9.77
C SER A 16 13.82 6.65 -11.21
N LEU A 17 12.49 6.71 -11.42
CA LEU A 17 11.92 6.63 -12.76
C LEU A 17 11.99 7.97 -13.49
N LYS A 18 12.22 7.93 -14.79
CA LYS A 18 11.94 9.03 -15.69
C LYS A 18 10.43 9.31 -15.70
N ALA A 19 10.02 10.55 -15.97
CA ALA A 19 8.61 10.95 -15.92
C ALA A 19 7.69 10.12 -16.83
N ASP A 20 8.21 9.62 -17.93
CA ASP A 20 7.51 8.74 -18.87
C ASP A 20 7.68 7.24 -18.56
N ALA A 21 8.35 6.93 -17.44
CA ALA A 21 8.68 5.58 -16.98
C ALA A 21 9.54 4.75 -17.98
N SER A 22 10.14 5.37 -18.99
CA SER A 22 10.95 4.68 -20.02
C SER A 22 12.31 4.22 -19.51
N GLN A 23 12.83 4.85 -18.47
CA GLN A 23 14.16 4.58 -17.92
C GLN A 23 14.18 4.72 -16.41
N ILE A 24 15.17 4.12 -15.78
CA ILE A 24 15.42 4.21 -14.35
C ILE A 24 16.83 4.73 -14.08
N ALA A 25 16.95 5.62 -13.09
CA ALA A 25 18.25 6.12 -12.64
C ALA A 25 19.07 5.00 -11.98
N LYS A 26 20.33 4.86 -12.36
CA LYS A 26 21.21 3.80 -11.87
C LYS A 26 21.86 4.12 -10.53
N TYR A 27 22.06 5.39 -10.25
CA TYR A 27 22.61 5.86 -8.98
C TYR A 27 22.08 7.25 -8.64
N SER A 28 22.18 7.59 -7.37
CA SER A 28 21.87 8.94 -6.87
C SER A 28 23.18 9.57 -6.39
N PRO A 29 23.66 10.66 -7.03
CA PRO A 29 24.85 11.36 -6.54
C PRO A 29 24.54 12.00 -5.18
N LEU A 30 25.60 12.21 -4.40
CA LEU A 30 25.49 12.97 -3.13
C LEU A 30 25.20 14.44 -3.37
N GLU A 31 25.68 14.97 -4.48
CA GLU A 31 25.45 16.35 -4.92
C GLU A 31 25.04 16.38 -6.38
N GLY A 32 24.22 17.35 -6.75
CA GLY A 32 23.74 17.53 -8.13
C GLY A 32 22.44 16.82 -8.43
N TRP A 33 22.24 16.48 -9.68
CA TRP A 33 20.99 15.94 -10.18
C TRP A 33 21.09 14.43 -10.45
N ARG A 34 20.00 13.74 -10.22
CA ARG A 34 19.88 12.33 -10.59
C ARG A 34 19.72 12.21 -12.10
N HIS A 35 20.57 11.41 -12.74
CA HIS A 35 20.50 11.12 -14.16
C HIS A 35 19.91 9.72 -14.39
N GLU A 36 19.08 9.63 -15.41
CA GLU A 36 18.52 8.38 -15.87
C GLU A 36 19.48 7.67 -16.85
N GLY A 37 19.43 6.38 -16.86
CA GLY A 37 19.65 5.51 -17.99
C GLY A 37 21.04 5.29 -18.55
N GLU A 38 22.09 5.93 -18.08
CA GLU A 38 23.42 5.67 -18.60
C GLU A 38 24.02 4.34 -18.10
N GLU A 39 24.94 3.77 -18.87
CA GLU A 39 25.64 2.54 -18.51
C GLU A 39 26.38 2.68 -17.18
N GLN A 40 26.19 1.71 -16.30
CA GLN A 40 26.87 1.66 -15.03
C GLN A 40 28.24 1.04 -15.19
N CYS A 41 29.29 1.77 -14.77
CA CYS A 41 30.67 1.26 -14.67
C CYS A 41 31.30 0.82 -16.00
N GLY A 42 30.83 1.28 -17.16
CA GLY A 42 31.40 0.93 -18.46
C GLY A 42 31.30 -0.56 -18.85
N MET A 43 30.51 -1.33 -18.14
CA MET A 43 30.38 -2.79 -18.33
C MET A 43 29.26 -3.19 -19.28
N HIS A 44 28.60 -2.28 -19.93
CA HIS A 44 27.39 -2.53 -20.76
C HIS A 44 26.28 -3.33 -20.08
N ILE A 45 26.36 -3.50 -18.74
CA ILE A 45 25.38 -4.22 -17.93
C ILE A 45 24.43 -3.22 -17.30
N ASN A 46 23.14 -3.43 -17.51
CA ASN A 46 22.10 -2.57 -16.94
C ASN A 46 21.25 -3.32 -15.92
N CYS A 47 21.83 -3.63 -14.75
CA CYS A 47 21.13 -4.31 -13.66
C CYS A 47 19.89 -3.54 -13.16
N CYS A 48 19.92 -2.20 -13.20
CA CYS A 48 18.81 -1.37 -12.73
C CYS A 48 17.58 -1.50 -13.63
N ASN A 49 17.78 -1.64 -14.97
CA ASN A 49 16.68 -1.84 -15.90
C ASN A 49 15.98 -3.21 -15.71
N ALA A 50 16.65 -4.17 -15.10
CA ALA A 50 16.04 -5.44 -14.74
C ALA A 50 15.42 -5.40 -13.34
N ASN A 51 16.13 -4.83 -12.36
CA ASN A 51 15.70 -4.85 -10.96
C ASN A 51 14.65 -3.79 -10.62
N GLY A 52 14.66 -2.65 -11.29
CA GLY A 52 13.63 -1.63 -11.12
C GLY A 52 12.22 -2.15 -11.44
N PRO A 53 11.96 -2.63 -12.65
CA PRO A 53 10.65 -3.24 -12.99
C PRO A 53 10.29 -4.42 -12.11
N ARG A 54 11.27 -5.25 -11.72
CA ARG A 54 11.04 -6.33 -10.76
C ARG A 54 10.54 -5.81 -9.42
N ALA A 55 11.16 -4.75 -8.89
CA ALA A 55 10.73 -4.15 -7.64
C ALA A 55 9.28 -3.65 -7.71
N PHE A 56 8.89 -2.97 -8.81
CA PHE A 56 7.50 -2.56 -9.03
C PHE A 56 6.54 -3.75 -9.11
N ALA A 57 6.91 -4.81 -9.83
CA ALA A 57 6.08 -6.03 -9.94
C ALA A 57 5.90 -6.77 -8.61
N MET A 58 6.80 -6.55 -7.65
CA MET A 58 6.69 -7.15 -6.32
C MET A 58 5.78 -6.38 -5.37
N ILE A 59 5.54 -5.08 -5.58
CA ILE A 59 4.72 -4.25 -4.66
C ILE A 59 3.35 -4.86 -4.38
N PRO A 60 2.57 -5.34 -5.39
CA PRO A 60 1.26 -5.92 -5.15
C PRO A 60 1.29 -7.13 -4.21
N GLN A 61 2.38 -7.91 -4.18
CA GLN A 61 2.53 -9.09 -3.33
C GLN A 61 2.57 -8.74 -1.83
N PHE A 62 2.89 -7.50 -1.50
CA PHE A 62 2.98 -7.01 -0.12
C PHE A 62 1.82 -6.09 0.27
N ALA A 63 0.95 -5.73 -0.68
CA ALA A 63 -0.17 -4.81 -0.42
C ALA A 63 -1.14 -5.37 0.61
N TYR A 64 -1.35 -6.68 0.55
CA TYR A 64 -2.21 -7.41 1.48
C TYR A 64 -1.48 -8.63 2.03
N GLN A 65 -1.78 -9.00 3.26
CA GLN A 65 -1.29 -10.21 3.89
C GLN A 65 -2.44 -10.93 4.60
N VAL A 66 -2.60 -12.21 4.32
CA VAL A 66 -3.54 -13.07 5.04
C VAL A 66 -2.75 -13.93 6.02
N GLN A 67 -3.12 -13.88 7.27
CA GLN A 67 -2.58 -14.73 8.33
C GLN A 67 -3.72 -15.10 9.27
N ASP A 68 -3.99 -16.38 9.41
CA ASP A 68 -5.14 -16.88 10.15
C ASP A 68 -6.44 -16.20 9.63
N ASP A 69 -7.36 -15.81 10.49
CA ASP A 69 -8.56 -15.07 10.13
C ASP A 69 -8.34 -13.54 10.07
N CYS A 70 -7.13 -13.10 9.71
CA CYS A 70 -6.79 -11.68 9.64
C CYS A 70 -6.23 -11.32 8.26
N VAL A 71 -6.83 -10.31 7.65
CA VAL A 71 -6.32 -9.63 6.45
C VAL A 71 -5.67 -8.32 6.85
N ARG A 72 -4.35 -8.20 6.68
CA ARG A 72 -3.65 -6.92 6.85
C ARG A 72 -3.63 -6.14 5.55
N VAL A 73 -4.04 -4.88 5.60
CA VAL A 73 -3.91 -3.91 4.52
C VAL A 73 -2.64 -3.08 4.79
N ASN A 74 -1.58 -3.38 4.03
CA ASN A 74 -0.26 -2.78 4.24
C ASN A 74 -0.06 -1.50 3.43
N PHE A 75 -0.59 -1.44 2.21
CA PHE A 75 -0.45 -0.28 1.33
C PHE A 75 -1.81 0.21 0.84
N TYR A 76 -1.90 1.53 0.70
CA TYR A 76 -3.05 2.21 0.15
C TYR A 76 -2.75 2.65 -1.29
N ALA A 77 -3.51 2.11 -2.22
CA ALA A 77 -3.46 2.43 -3.65
C ALA A 77 -4.74 1.95 -4.33
N PRO A 78 -5.13 2.51 -5.47
CA PRO A 78 -6.20 1.93 -6.27
C PRO A 78 -5.87 0.47 -6.57
N SER A 79 -6.68 -0.45 -6.08
CA SER A 79 -6.39 -1.89 -6.20
C SER A 79 -7.63 -2.75 -5.98
N GLU A 80 -7.59 -3.94 -6.53
CA GLU A 80 -8.57 -4.99 -6.27
C GLU A 80 -7.80 -6.29 -5.99
N ALA A 81 -8.16 -6.97 -4.91
CA ALA A 81 -7.50 -8.20 -4.49
C ALA A 81 -8.53 -9.28 -4.16
N GLU A 82 -8.32 -10.45 -4.73
CA GLU A 82 -9.02 -11.67 -4.33
C GLU A 82 -8.15 -12.42 -3.33
N LEU A 83 -8.63 -12.52 -2.10
CA LEU A 83 -7.94 -13.13 -0.98
C LEU A 83 -8.66 -14.40 -0.55
N VAL A 84 -7.93 -15.35 -0.03
CA VAL A 84 -8.49 -16.60 0.47
C VAL A 84 -8.15 -16.72 1.95
N LEU A 85 -9.18 -16.64 2.78
CA LEU A 85 -9.08 -16.90 4.21
C LEU A 85 -8.97 -18.43 4.47
N PRO A 86 -8.60 -18.86 5.68
CA PRO A 86 -8.69 -20.25 6.08
C PRO A 86 -10.07 -20.86 5.73
N ASP A 87 -10.11 -22.19 5.56
CA ASP A 87 -11.29 -22.92 5.09
C ASP A 87 -11.77 -22.51 3.68
N LYS A 88 -10.85 -22.01 2.83
CA LYS A 88 -11.12 -21.62 1.44
C LYS A 88 -12.25 -20.60 1.30
N LYS A 89 -12.35 -19.66 2.24
CA LYS A 89 -13.34 -18.58 2.20
C LYS A 89 -12.81 -17.42 1.35
N PRO A 90 -13.31 -17.20 0.12
CA PRO A 90 -12.84 -16.10 -0.71
C PRO A 90 -13.42 -14.76 -0.23
N VAL A 91 -12.59 -13.75 -0.23
CA VAL A 91 -12.93 -12.35 0.07
C VAL A 91 -12.29 -11.46 -0.96
N ARG A 92 -13.08 -10.59 -1.58
CA ARG A 92 -12.57 -9.52 -2.43
C ARG A 92 -12.49 -8.22 -1.63
N LEU A 93 -11.35 -7.55 -1.71
CA LEU A 93 -11.17 -6.19 -1.25
C LEU A 93 -10.90 -5.29 -2.44
N LYS A 94 -11.61 -4.16 -2.51
CA LYS A 94 -11.38 -3.15 -3.53
C LYS A 94 -11.07 -1.82 -2.86
N GLN A 95 -9.91 -1.25 -3.14
CA GLN A 95 -9.54 0.08 -2.70
C GLN A 95 -9.81 1.11 -3.79
N THR A 96 -10.49 2.18 -3.44
CA THR A 96 -10.74 3.36 -4.28
C THR A 96 -10.12 4.57 -3.60
N THR A 97 -9.13 5.18 -4.24
CA THR A 97 -8.38 6.31 -3.68
C THR A 97 -7.52 6.96 -4.76
N ASP A 98 -7.18 8.24 -4.56
CA ASP A 98 -6.10 8.93 -5.28
C ASP A 98 -4.86 9.12 -4.39
N TYR A 99 -4.73 8.32 -3.33
CA TYR A 99 -3.55 8.35 -2.46
C TYR A 99 -2.25 8.12 -3.28
N PRO A 100 -1.18 8.88 -3.08
CA PRO A 100 -0.95 9.87 -2.02
C PRO A 100 -1.37 11.32 -2.37
N ARG A 101 -2.12 11.56 -3.43
CA ARG A 101 -2.60 12.90 -3.79
C ARG A 101 -3.74 13.38 -2.88
N THR A 102 -4.56 12.45 -2.42
CA THR A 102 -5.66 12.69 -1.47
C THR A 102 -5.46 11.88 -0.20
N ASP A 103 -6.07 12.34 0.88
CA ASP A 103 -5.96 11.75 2.21
C ASP A 103 -6.99 10.65 2.49
N GLN A 104 -7.93 10.43 1.57
CA GLN A 104 -9.05 9.51 1.76
C GLN A 104 -8.89 8.22 0.97
N ILE A 105 -9.12 7.12 1.64
CA ILE A 105 -9.13 5.76 1.09
C ILE A 105 -10.47 5.11 1.42
N GLU A 106 -11.14 4.58 0.43
CA GLU A 106 -12.33 3.74 0.59
C GLU A 106 -11.98 2.29 0.27
N ILE A 107 -12.36 1.35 1.13
CA ILE A 107 -12.16 -0.08 0.95
C ILE A 107 -13.53 -0.76 0.99
N GLU A 108 -13.95 -1.31 -0.13
CA GLU A 108 -15.12 -2.15 -0.22
C GLU A 108 -14.75 -3.59 0.12
N VAL A 109 -15.58 -4.24 0.96
CA VAL A 109 -15.35 -5.59 1.46
C VAL A 109 -16.45 -6.50 0.93
N ASP A 110 -16.05 -7.46 0.10
CA ASP A 110 -16.98 -8.40 -0.56
C ASP A 110 -16.60 -9.85 -0.24
N PRO A 111 -17.00 -10.40 0.92
CA PRO A 111 -16.89 -11.83 1.16
C PRO A 111 -17.94 -12.58 0.32
N ALA A 112 -17.59 -13.77 -0.19
CA ALA A 112 -18.54 -14.61 -0.95
C ALA A 112 -19.78 -15.02 -0.14
N LYS A 113 -19.61 -15.11 1.17
CA LYS A 113 -20.68 -15.29 2.17
C LYS A 113 -20.37 -14.45 3.39
N GLU A 114 -21.39 -14.04 4.09
CA GLU A 114 -21.23 -13.32 5.35
C GLU A 114 -20.31 -14.10 6.30
N THR A 115 -19.15 -13.53 6.63
CA THR A 115 -18.05 -14.21 7.31
C THR A 115 -17.43 -13.32 8.38
N ALA A 116 -17.17 -13.89 9.55
CA ALA A 116 -16.44 -13.20 10.62
C ALA A 116 -14.93 -13.35 10.38
N PHE A 117 -14.22 -12.20 10.30
CA PHE A 117 -12.77 -12.13 10.25
C PHE A 117 -12.29 -10.72 10.61
N THR A 118 -11.00 -10.58 10.81
CA THR A 118 -10.38 -9.29 11.13
C THR A 118 -9.80 -8.65 9.86
N ILE A 119 -10.04 -7.36 9.66
CA ILE A 119 -9.26 -6.53 8.75
C ILE A 119 -8.39 -5.61 9.60
N ALA A 120 -7.07 -5.73 9.47
CA ALA A 120 -6.12 -4.90 10.17
C ALA A 120 -5.58 -3.82 9.23
N LEU A 121 -5.95 -2.57 9.49
CA LEU A 121 -5.63 -1.40 8.69
C LEU A 121 -4.33 -0.76 9.19
N ARG A 122 -3.33 -0.61 8.34
CA ARG A 122 -2.11 0.11 8.72
C ARG A 122 -2.40 1.60 8.93
N ILE A 123 -2.05 2.11 10.08
CA ILE A 123 -2.01 3.55 10.35
C ILE A 123 -0.53 3.98 10.25
N PRO A 124 -0.15 4.70 9.19
CA PRO A 124 1.26 5.05 8.99
C PRO A 124 1.85 5.85 10.15
N ALA A 125 3.14 5.61 10.45
CA ALA A 125 3.83 6.32 11.52
C ALA A 125 3.95 7.84 11.27
N TRP A 126 3.88 8.28 10.03
CA TRP A 126 3.90 9.70 9.67
C TRP A 126 2.52 10.38 9.81
N SER A 127 1.40 9.62 9.82
CA SER A 127 0.05 10.17 9.95
C SER A 127 -0.30 10.40 11.43
N LYS A 128 -0.09 11.60 11.94
CA LYS A 128 -0.35 11.92 13.36
C LYS A 128 -1.82 11.87 13.73
N ILE A 129 -2.69 12.16 12.77
CA ILE A 129 -4.12 12.08 12.92
C ILE A 129 -4.64 11.18 11.83
N ALA A 130 -5.34 10.14 12.21
CA ALA A 130 -6.06 9.28 11.28
C ALA A 130 -7.48 9.05 11.80
N VAL A 131 -8.42 8.96 10.88
CA VAL A 131 -9.81 8.64 11.20
C VAL A 131 -10.20 7.42 10.39
N VAL A 132 -10.78 6.44 11.04
CA VAL A 132 -11.30 5.24 10.40
C VAL A 132 -12.78 5.11 10.71
N SER A 133 -13.58 4.79 9.71
CA SER A 133 -14.99 4.44 9.91
C SER A 133 -15.36 3.18 9.13
N VAL A 134 -16.36 2.45 9.63
CA VAL A 134 -16.95 1.29 8.96
C VAL A 134 -18.43 1.55 8.78
N ASN A 135 -18.89 1.56 7.53
CA ASN A 135 -20.26 1.91 7.16
C ASN A 135 -20.72 3.25 7.80
N GLY A 136 -19.81 4.24 7.81
CA GLY A 136 -20.04 5.55 8.41
C GLY A 136 -19.92 5.62 9.93
N GLN A 137 -19.70 4.49 10.62
CA GLN A 137 -19.52 4.47 12.08
C GLN A 137 -18.03 4.60 12.43
N PRO A 138 -17.62 5.64 13.17
CA PRO A 138 -16.24 5.82 13.60
C PRO A 138 -15.72 4.61 14.38
N GLN A 139 -14.44 4.34 14.23
CA GLN A 139 -13.73 3.30 14.97
C GLN A 139 -12.79 3.93 15.98
N ASP A 140 -12.81 3.40 17.20
CA ASP A 140 -11.90 3.79 18.27
C ASP A 140 -10.55 3.05 18.16
N GLY A 141 -9.56 3.49 18.95
CA GLY A 141 -8.28 2.82 19.05
C GLY A 141 -7.35 3.03 17.86
N VAL A 142 -7.60 4.07 17.04
CA VAL A 142 -6.73 4.45 15.93
C VAL A 142 -5.43 5.01 16.46
N LEU A 143 -4.33 4.26 16.31
CA LEU A 143 -3.01 4.63 16.82
C LEU A 143 -2.00 4.77 15.69
N GLN A 144 -1.29 5.88 15.68
CA GLN A 144 -0.18 6.16 14.77
C GLN A 144 0.89 5.05 14.84
N GLY A 145 1.39 4.59 13.70
CA GLY A 145 2.43 3.58 13.62
C GLY A 145 1.98 2.15 13.95
N ALA A 146 0.68 1.92 14.08
CA ALA A 146 0.12 0.63 14.44
C ALA A 146 -0.85 0.10 13.36
N TYR A 147 -1.30 -1.13 13.53
CA TYR A 147 -2.44 -1.65 12.79
C TYR A 147 -3.70 -1.54 13.64
N LEU A 148 -4.76 -0.99 13.07
CA LEU A 148 -6.10 -1.00 13.69
C LEU A 148 -6.80 -2.30 13.29
N PRO A 149 -7.01 -3.24 14.22
CA PRO A 149 -7.80 -4.44 13.96
C PRO A 149 -9.29 -4.13 14.02
N VAL A 150 -10.00 -4.39 12.93
CA VAL A 150 -11.46 -4.32 12.87
C VAL A 150 -12.00 -5.73 12.77
N ASN A 151 -12.43 -6.30 13.88
CA ASN A 151 -13.02 -7.64 13.95
C ASN A 151 -14.54 -7.54 13.90
N ARG A 152 -15.14 -8.12 12.89
CA ARG A 152 -16.60 -8.15 12.75
C ARG A 152 -17.04 -9.24 11.75
N LYS A 153 -18.33 -9.47 11.70
CA LYS A 153 -18.95 -10.25 10.64
C LYS A 153 -19.19 -9.34 9.44
N TRP A 154 -18.41 -9.58 8.37
CA TRP A 154 -18.44 -8.80 7.14
C TRP A 154 -19.48 -9.36 6.18
N LYS A 155 -20.16 -8.47 5.48
CA LYS A 155 -21.10 -8.81 4.40
C LYS A 155 -20.72 -8.03 3.14
N LYS A 156 -21.22 -8.51 2.01
CA LYS A 156 -21.00 -7.89 0.72
C LYS A 156 -21.42 -6.42 0.72
N GLY A 157 -20.53 -5.56 0.24
CA GLY A 157 -20.71 -4.11 0.14
C GLY A 157 -20.44 -3.35 1.44
N ASP A 158 -19.95 -3.99 2.51
CA ASP A 158 -19.43 -3.25 3.67
C ASP A 158 -18.27 -2.35 3.24
N ARG A 159 -18.19 -1.16 3.83
CA ARG A 159 -17.20 -0.14 3.46
C ARG A 159 -16.40 0.32 4.66
N ILE A 160 -15.11 0.41 4.46
CA ILE A 160 -14.17 1.05 5.39
C ILE A 160 -13.72 2.34 4.75
N THR A 161 -13.73 3.43 5.49
CA THR A 161 -13.10 4.69 5.09
C THR A 161 -11.93 4.96 6.01
N VAL A 162 -10.76 5.21 5.44
CA VAL A 162 -9.57 5.65 6.15
C VAL A 162 -9.23 7.05 5.68
N LYS A 163 -9.04 7.98 6.60
CA LYS A 163 -8.55 9.32 6.32
C LYS A 163 -7.24 9.54 7.06
N LEU A 164 -6.19 9.91 6.31
CA LEU A 164 -4.83 10.10 6.81
C LEU A 164 -4.48 11.59 6.88
N ASP A 165 -3.45 11.94 7.64
CA ASP A 165 -2.97 13.32 7.75
C ASP A 165 -1.81 13.58 6.78
N LEU A 166 -2.12 14.05 5.57
CA LEU A 166 -1.15 14.37 4.51
C LEU A 166 -0.58 15.79 4.58
N ARG A 167 -0.79 16.52 5.67
CA ARG A 167 -0.25 17.88 5.79
C ARG A 167 1.28 17.86 5.76
N ALA A 168 1.85 18.74 4.93
CA ALA A 168 3.28 18.96 4.92
C ALA A 168 3.77 19.46 6.30
N ARG A 169 4.97 19.05 6.71
CA ARG A 169 5.55 19.36 8.02
C ARG A 169 7.01 19.70 7.86
#